data_fcd246035ba73d47eed8cdd430732f92
#
_entry.id   fcd246035ba73d47eed8cdd430732f92
#
_cell.length_a   1.000
_cell.length_b   1.000
_cell.length_c   1.000
_cell.angle_alpha   90.00
_cell.angle_beta   90.00
_cell.angle_gamma   90.00
#
_symmetry.space_group_name_H-M   'P 1'
#
loop_
_entity.id
_entity.type
_entity.pdbx_description
1 polymer ?
#
loop_
_entity_poly.entity_id
_entity_poly.type
_entity_poly.pdbx_seq_one_letter_code
_entity_poly.pdbx_strand_id
1 'polypeptide(L)'
;MPIPSTKARATYVELLRKDSGAQSERERPDGPSECPADGVREDREIMDELLSMGMVREDTSAPSHFVAVEPGIVEARIGALLRSSALTMLEEARNLTDLLRPLIVDSRHTAGPQGSESIVRIQGKAAISAIVNESVQQSTSELFTAQPGGGRPKATLEQIRQQTAELLDRGVEVRTLYQHTAWHDGPTREYVTEMTSLGAQVRTLDEFFDRLIIVDRSMAFVPADTERDQAVIIREPAVVRFLTEVFERNWQRAKPFQGSRTPNESSHISAVLRETIIRCLIHGDSDNAIAKRIGLSTRAYATHLAKLKADLKAESRFQLGYRLGQLAGAGPTPEAGETAGVK
;
A
#
# COMPACT_ATOMS: atom_id res chain seq x y z
N MET A 1 14.24 -9.93 -21.55
CA MET A 1 14.58 -8.50 -21.56
C MET A 1 16.03 -8.36 -21.99
N PRO A 2 16.38 -7.52 -22.96
CA PRO A 2 17.74 -7.43 -23.47
C PRO A 2 18.61 -6.53 -22.60
N ILE A 3 18.91 -6.98 -21.39
CA ILE A 3 19.95 -6.37 -20.56
C ILE A 3 21.09 -7.38 -20.53
N PRO A 4 22.31 -7.01 -21.00
CA PRO A 4 23.42 -7.95 -21.05
C PRO A 4 23.79 -8.43 -19.65
N SER A 5 24.13 -9.72 -19.55
CA SER A 5 24.62 -10.31 -18.32
C SER A 5 25.89 -9.60 -17.82
N THR A 6 26.21 -9.76 -16.55
CA THR A 6 27.41 -9.13 -15.97
C THR A 6 28.67 -9.58 -16.68
N LYS A 7 28.75 -10.85 -17.10
CA LYS A 7 29.85 -11.40 -17.85
C LYS A 7 29.90 -10.84 -19.27
N ALA A 8 28.78 -10.78 -19.98
CA ALA A 8 28.68 -10.18 -21.30
C ALA A 8 29.14 -8.72 -21.32
N ARG A 9 28.78 -7.93 -20.29
CA ARG A 9 29.24 -6.54 -20.15
C ARG A 9 30.75 -6.45 -19.99
N ALA A 10 31.35 -7.34 -19.17
CA ALA A 10 32.79 -7.36 -18.98
C ALA A 10 33.54 -7.68 -20.29
N THR A 11 33.09 -8.73 -21.00
CA THR A 11 33.66 -9.14 -22.31
C THR A 11 33.52 -8.02 -23.36
N TYR A 12 32.36 -7.33 -23.39
CA TYR A 12 32.17 -6.21 -24.31
C TYR A 12 33.14 -5.04 -24.02
N VAL A 13 33.37 -4.70 -22.75
CA VAL A 13 34.34 -3.67 -22.36
C VAL A 13 35.79 -4.06 -22.75
N GLU A 14 36.14 -5.34 -22.65
CA GLU A 14 37.44 -5.84 -23.09
C GLU A 14 37.60 -5.73 -24.61
N LEU A 15 36.56 -6.06 -25.37
CA LEU A 15 36.57 -5.92 -26.84
C LEU A 15 36.75 -4.45 -27.26
N LEU A 16 36.00 -3.54 -26.62
CA LEU A 16 36.15 -2.09 -26.86
C LEU A 16 37.59 -1.59 -26.61
N ARG A 17 38.23 -2.09 -25.56
CA ARG A 17 39.64 -1.72 -25.24
C ARG A 17 40.62 -2.27 -26.27
N LYS A 18 40.41 -3.51 -26.75
CA LYS A 18 41.23 -4.10 -27.79
C LYS A 18 41.12 -3.35 -29.12
N ASP A 19 39.87 -2.99 -29.49
CA ASP A 19 39.62 -2.23 -30.73
C ASP A 19 40.19 -0.81 -30.66
N SER A 20 40.19 -0.17 -29.48
CA SER A 20 40.80 1.15 -29.26
C SER A 20 42.33 1.12 -29.19
N GLY A 21 42.92 -0.01 -28.83
CA GLY A 21 44.37 -0.21 -28.74
C GLY A 21 45.02 -0.72 -30.04
N ALA A 22 44.25 -1.17 -31.02
CA ALA A 22 44.74 -1.81 -32.24
C ALA A 22 45.35 -0.83 -33.27
N GLN A 23 45.48 0.47 -32.96
CA GLN A 23 46.29 1.42 -33.78
C GLN A 23 47.75 1.51 -33.35
N SER A 24 48.20 0.77 -32.34
CA SER A 24 49.59 0.71 -31.92
C SER A 24 50.02 -0.74 -31.73
N GLU A 25 50.95 -1.16 -32.61
CA GLU A 25 51.79 -2.37 -32.52
C GLU A 25 51.18 -3.72 -32.88
N ARG A 26 51.53 -4.13 -34.13
CA ARG A 26 51.61 -5.52 -34.57
C ARG A 26 52.79 -6.18 -33.90
N GLU A 27 52.57 -6.92 -32.81
CA GLU A 27 53.52 -7.98 -32.39
C GLU A 27 52.71 -9.24 -32.00
N ARG A 28 53.02 -10.33 -32.72
CA ARG A 28 52.53 -11.67 -32.42
C ARG A 28 53.32 -12.25 -31.26
N PRO A 29 52.71 -12.99 -30.35
CA PRO A 29 53.36 -14.09 -29.68
C PRO A 29 52.83 -15.44 -30.20
N ASP A 30 53.70 -16.22 -30.75
CA ASP A 30 53.53 -17.66 -30.96
C ASP A 30 53.49 -18.40 -29.61
N GLY A 31 52.49 -19.26 -29.43
CA GLY A 31 52.45 -20.26 -28.36
C GLY A 31 51.08 -20.88 -28.21
N PRO A 32 50.93 -22.24 -28.30
CA PRO A 32 49.64 -22.88 -28.07
C PRO A 32 49.34 -22.91 -26.57
N SER A 33 48.32 -22.21 -26.14
CA SER A 33 47.74 -22.33 -24.80
C SER A 33 46.53 -23.25 -24.85
N GLU A 34 46.66 -24.42 -24.24
CA GLU A 34 45.56 -25.35 -23.99
C GLU A 34 44.52 -24.70 -23.06
N CYS A 35 43.36 -24.35 -23.59
CA CYS A 35 42.21 -23.95 -22.81
C CYS A 35 41.39 -25.15 -22.38
N PRO A 36 40.93 -25.24 -21.12
CA PRO A 36 40.04 -26.30 -20.67
C PRO A 36 38.66 -26.20 -21.36
N ALA A 37 38.07 -27.34 -21.71
CA ALA A 37 36.88 -27.47 -22.55
C ALA A 37 35.64 -26.74 -22.01
N ASP A 38 35.55 -26.43 -20.71
CA ASP A 38 34.43 -25.72 -20.09
C ASP A 38 34.48 -24.21 -20.38
N GLY A 39 35.63 -23.58 -20.50
CA GLY A 39 35.79 -22.16 -20.85
C GLY A 39 35.29 -21.82 -22.26
N VAL A 40 35.52 -22.71 -23.22
CA VAL A 40 35.13 -22.49 -24.64
C VAL A 40 33.62 -22.46 -24.84
N ARG A 41 32.84 -23.16 -23.99
CA ARG A 41 31.39 -23.20 -24.08
C ARG A 41 30.75 -21.92 -23.48
N GLU A 42 31.32 -21.46 -22.37
CA GLU A 42 30.86 -20.22 -21.68
C GLU A 42 31.17 -18.98 -22.53
N ASP A 43 32.35 -18.92 -23.15
CA ASP A 43 32.72 -17.83 -24.05
C ASP A 43 31.80 -17.76 -25.28
N ARG A 44 31.36 -18.91 -25.79
CA ARG A 44 30.45 -18.96 -26.92
C ARG A 44 29.02 -18.48 -26.55
N GLU A 45 28.52 -18.84 -25.39
CA GLU A 45 27.22 -18.37 -24.91
C GLU A 45 27.20 -16.85 -24.70
N ILE A 46 28.30 -16.29 -24.16
CA ILE A 46 28.49 -14.85 -23.97
C ILE A 46 28.53 -14.13 -25.32
N MET A 47 29.23 -14.68 -26.31
CA MET A 47 29.33 -14.08 -27.64
C MET A 47 28.01 -14.14 -28.38
N ASP A 48 27.24 -15.24 -28.27
CA ASP A 48 25.90 -15.37 -28.82
C ASP A 48 24.93 -14.35 -28.19
N GLU A 49 25.06 -14.11 -26.88
CA GLU A 49 24.31 -13.05 -26.18
C GLU A 49 24.64 -11.67 -26.75
N LEU A 50 25.93 -11.32 -26.88
CA LEU A 50 26.38 -10.04 -27.40
C LEU A 50 25.97 -9.82 -28.87
N LEU A 51 26.05 -10.88 -29.71
CA LEU A 51 25.61 -10.84 -31.10
C LEU A 51 24.09 -10.63 -31.19
N SER A 52 23.32 -11.36 -30.39
CA SER A 52 21.86 -11.24 -30.38
C SER A 52 21.39 -9.83 -29.99
N MET A 53 22.16 -9.15 -29.13
CA MET A 53 21.92 -7.76 -28.72
C MET A 53 22.51 -6.74 -29.71
N GLY A 54 23.30 -7.19 -30.68
CA GLY A 54 24.02 -6.33 -31.64
C GLY A 54 25.08 -5.43 -30.98
N MET A 55 25.64 -5.87 -29.85
CA MET A 55 26.74 -5.20 -29.16
C MET A 55 28.08 -5.50 -29.84
N VAL A 56 28.16 -6.64 -30.51
CA VAL A 56 29.31 -7.02 -31.34
C VAL A 56 28.83 -7.38 -32.74
N ARG A 57 29.73 -7.32 -33.72
CA ARG A 57 29.51 -7.76 -35.10
C ARG A 57 30.70 -8.54 -35.57
N GLU A 58 30.51 -9.44 -36.51
CA GLU A 58 31.61 -10.12 -37.18
C GLU A 58 32.43 -9.13 -38.04
N ASP A 59 33.74 -9.28 -38.02
CA ASP A 59 34.62 -8.50 -38.89
C ASP A 59 34.54 -9.04 -40.32
N THR A 60 34.16 -8.19 -41.26
CA THR A 60 34.08 -8.55 -42.69
C THR A 60 35.42 -8.88 -43.31
N SER A 61 36.54 -8.46 -42.67
CA SER A 61 37.88 -8.63 -43.15
C SER A 61 38.57 -9.90 -42.60
N ALA A 62 38.06 -10.45 -41.48
CA ALA A 62 38.60 -11.61 -40.80
C ALA A 62 37.49 -12.48 -40.23
N PRO A 63 37.04 -13.54 -40.94
CA PRO A 63 36.05 -14.48 -40.44
C PRO A 63 36.46 -15.06 -39.08
N SER A 64 35.57 -15.07 -38.11
CA SER A 64 35.76 -15.46 -36.70
C SER A 64 36.34 -14.38 -35.78
N HIS A 65 36.53 -13.15 -36.23
CA HIS A 65 36.85 -12.01 -35.36
C HIS A 65 35.56 -11.18 -35.12
N PHE A 66 35.38 -10.76 -33.86
CA PHE A 66 34.28 -9.94 -33.47
C PHE A 66 34.77 -8.55 -33.09
N VAL A 67 34.10 -7.55 -33.59
CA VAL A 67 34.35 -6.12 -33.34
C VAL A 67 33.23 -5.54 -32.48
N ALA A 68 33.59 -4.81 -31.44
CA ALA A 68 32.62 -4.14 -30.61
C ALA A 68 31.92 -2.99 -31.36
N VAL A 69 30.61 -2.90 -31.25
CA VAL A 69 29.84 -1.78 -31.78
C VAL A 69 29.95 -0.62 -30.83
N GLU A 70 30.06 0.59 -31.31
CA GLU A 70 30.18 1.80 -30.48
C GLU A 70 29.01 1.89 -29.45
N PRO A 71 29.30 2.15 -28.15
CA PRO A 71 28.31 2.18 -27.10
C PRO A 71 27.12 3.08 -27.36
N GLY A 72 27.31 4.25 -28.01
CA GLY A 72 26.22 5.17 -28.36
C GLY A 72 25.26 4.58 -29.40
N ILE A 73 25.77 3.77 -30.35
CA ILE A 73 24.94 3.08 -31.34
C ILE A 73 24.14 1.95 -30.66
N VAL A 74 24.79 1.21 -29.74
CA VAL A 74 24.13 0.16 -28.96
C VAL A 74 23.01 0.74 -28.11
N GLU A 75 23.28 1.82 -27.38
CA GLU A 75 22.29 2.54 -26.56
C GLU A 75 21.08 3.02 -27.38
N ALA A 76 21.34 3.69 -28.51
CA ALA A 76 20.30 4.18 -29.39
C ALA A 76 19.41 3.03 -29.92
N ARG A 77 20.01 1.90 -30.31
CA ARG A 77 19.32 0.72 -30.84
C ARG A 77 18.49 0.02 -29.77
N ILE A 78 19.09 -0.30 -28.62
CA ILE A 78 18.38 -0.96 -27.51
C ILE A 78 17.28 -0.03 -26.97
N GLY A 79 17.57 1.25 -26.82
CA GLY A 79 16.58 2.23 -26.39
C GLY A 79 15.40 2.36 -27.37
N ALA A 80 15.64 2.28 -28.66
CA ALA A 80 14.58 2.28 -29.68
C ALA A 80 13.70 1.01 -29.57
N LEU A 81 14.30 -0.16 -29.41
CA LEU A 81 13.57 -1.42 -29.22
C LEU A 81 12.73 -1.42 -27.96
N LEU A 82 13.27 -0.94 -26.85
CA LEU A 82 12.52 -0.84 -25.58
C LEU A 82 11.35 0.14 -25.68
N ARG A 83 11.56 1.30 -26.31
CA ARG A 83 10.49 2.27 -26.54
C ARG A 83 9.39 1.71 -27.43
N SER A 84 9.76 1.03 -28.52
CA SER A 84 8.80 0.38 -29.41
C SER A 84 7.99 -0.69 -28.69
N SER A 85 8.64 -1.57 -27.92
CA SER A 85 7.96 -2.59 -27.12
C SER A 85 7.02 -2.00 -26.07
N ALA A 86 7.43 -0.92 -25.40
CA ALA A 86 6.59 -0.22 -24.43
C ALA A 86 5.36 0.42 -25.10
N LEU A 87 5.52 1.03 -26.27
CA LEU A 87 4.39 1.58 -27.03
C LEU A 87 3.41 0.49 -27.47
N THR A 88 3.92 -0.64 -27.97
CA THR A 88 3.05 -1.78 -28.32
C THR A 88 2.27 -2.29 -27.11
N MET A 89 2.91 -2.45 -25.95
CA MET A 89 2.21 -2.86 -24.72
C MET A 89 1.15 -1.84 -24.28
N LEU A 90 1.41 -0.54 -24.45
CA LEU A 90 0.43 0.49 -24.13
C LEU A 90 -0.76 0.47 -25.10
N GLU A 91 -0.52 0.23 -26.38
CA GLU A 91 -1.57 0.06 -27.39
C GLU A 91 -2.41 -1.19 -27.13
N GLU A 92 -1.78 -2.32 -26.81
CA GLU A 92 -2.47 -3.55 -26.43
C GLU A 92 -3.33 -3.35 -25.17
N ALA A 93 -2.79 -2.69 -24.14
CA ALA A 93 -3.53 -2.36 -22.92
C ALA A 93 -4.73 -1.45 -23.21
N ARG A 94 -4.59 -0.48 -24.12
CA ARG A 94 -5.67 0.42 -24.56
C ARG A 94 -6.74 -0.35 -25.33
N ASN A 95 -6.32 -1.20 -26.26
CA ASN A 95 -7.22 -1.99 -27.08
C ASN A 95 -7.95 -3.08 -26.29
N LEU A 96 -7.35 -3.58 -25.19
CA LEU A 96 -7.97 -4.58 -24.31
C LEU A 96 -9.31 -4.11 -23.76
N THR A 97 -9.42 -2.83 -23.40
CA THR A 97 -10.67 -2.24 -22.90
C THR A 97 -11.77 -2.29 -23.94
N ASP A 98 -11.46 -1.94 -25.19
CA ASP A 98 -12.44 -1.96 -26.28
C ASP A 98 -12.79 -3.39 -26.72
N LEU A 99 -11.85 -4.30 -26.62
CA LEU A 99 -12.04 -5.73 -26.95
C LEU A 99 -12.90 -6.45 -25.90
N LEU A 100 -12.75 -6.08 -24.63
CA LEU A 100 -13.55 -6.64 -23.53
C LEU A 100 -14.92 -5.98 -23.37
N ARG A 101 -15.11 -4.77 -23.88
CA ARG A 101 -16.35 -4.02 -23.77
C ARG A 101 -17.59 -4.77 -24.29
N PRO A 102 -17.57 -5.41 -25.49
CA PRO A 102 -18.70 -6.25 -25.94
C PRO A 102 -18.97 -7.41 -25.01
N LEU A 103 -17.92 -8.08 -24.52
CA LEU A 103 -18.05 -9.22 -23.60
C LEU A 103 -18.65 -8.80 -22.25
N ILE A 104 -18.32 -7.60 -21.78
CA ILE A 104 -18.91 -7.02 -20.56
C ILE A 104 -20.39 -6.67 -20.80
N VAL A 105 -20.74 -6.16 -21.98
CA VAL A 105 -22.13 -5.85 -22.36
C VAL A 105 -22.94 -7.16 -22.53
N ASP A 106 -22.39 -8.16 -23.20
CA ASP A 106 -23.03 -9.46 -23.38
C ASP A 106 -23.19 -10.21 -22.05
N SER A 107 -22.21 -10.14 -21.15
CA SER A 107 -22.32 -10.70 -19.80
C SER A 107 -23.44 -10.03 -18.99
N ARG A 108 -23.72 -8.74 -19.22
CA ARG A 108 -24.87 -8.03 -18.62
C ARG A 108 -26.23 -8.42 -19.23
N HIS A 109 -26.24 -8.87 -20.48
CA HIS A 109 -27.46 -9.29 -21.19
C HIS A 109 -27.79 -10.76 -21.01
N THR A 110 -26.77 -11.63 -20.85
CA THR A 110 -26.93 -13.07 -20.55
C THR A 110 -27.15 -13.35 -19.07
N ALA A 111 -26.68 -12.49 -18.18
CA ALA A 111 -27.08 -12.48 -16.79
C ALA A 111 -28.48 -11.87 -16.73
N GLY A 112 -29.50 -12.69 -16.51
CA GLY A 112 -30.86 -12.24 -16.20
C GLY A 112 -30.85 -11.22 -15.04
N PRO A 113 -31.99 -10.67 -14.55
CA PRO A 113 -32.03 -9.64 -13.53
C PRO A 113 -31.30 -9.96 -12.20
N GLN A 114 -30.60 -11.09 -12.12
CA GLN A 114 -29.75 -11.54 -11.01
C GLN A 114 -28.25 -11.69 -11.39
N GLY A 115 -27.77 -11.27 -12.55
CA GLY A 115 -26.50 -11.70 -13.13
C GLY A 115 -25.36 -10.70 -13.28
N SER A 116 -25.36 -9.62 -12.54
CA SER A 116 -24.10 -8.95 -12.14
C SER A 116 -23.83 -9.42 -10.72
N GLU A 117 -22.76 -10.18 -10.48
CA GLU A 117 -22.37 -10.50 -9.10
C GLU A 117 -22.27 -9.19 -8.34
N SER A 118 -23.33 -8.88 -7.57
CA SER A 118 -23.43 -7.68 -6.77
C SER A 118 -22.37 -7.67 -5.67
N ILE A 119 -21.72 -8.82 -5.43
CA ILE A 119 -20.62 -9.03 -4.48
C ILE A 119 -19.52 -9.84 -5.15
N VAL A 120 -18.38 -9.23 -5.42
CA VAL A 120 -17.22 -9.84 -6.09
C VAL A 120 -16.03 -9.88 -5.14
N ARG A 121 -15.39 -11.05 -5.02
CA ARG A 121 -14.14 -11.19 -4.27
C ARG A 121 -12.94 -11.03 -5.20
N ILE A 122 -11.96 -10.23 -4.76
CA ILE A 122 -10.70 -10.00 -5.47
C ILE A 122 -9.57 -10.51 -4.60
N GLN A 123 -8.58 -11.13 -5.23
CA GLN A 123 -7.37 -11.64 -4.59
C GLN A 123 -6.13 -10.92 -5.12
N GLY A 124 -5.19 -10.64 -4.22
CA GLY A 124 -3.91 -10.02 -4.52
C GLY A 124 -3.90 -8.49 -4.38
N LYS A 125 -2.94 -7.98 -3.59
CA LYS A 125 -2.81 -6.55 -3.26
C LYS A 125 -2.71 -5.65 -4.48
N ALA A 126 -1.99 -6.09 -5.53
CA ALA A 126 -1.84 -5.32 -6.76
C ALA A 126 -3.17 -5.18 -7.51
N ALA A 127 -3.94 -6.26 -7.66
CA ALA A 127 -5.25 -6.25 -8.31
C ALA A 127 -6.24 -5.39 -7.51
N ILE A 128 -6.27 -5.56 -6.18
CA ILE A 128 -7.11 -4.74 -5.29
C ILE A 128 -6.79 -3.26 -5.45
N SER A 129 -5.49 -2.89 -5.39
CA SER A 129 -5.06 -1.50 -5.53
C SER A 129 -5.42 -0.91 -6.89
N ALA A 130 -5.24 -1.66 -7.98
CA ALA A 130 -5.58 -1.23 -9.33
C ALA A 130 -7.08 -0.91 -9.46
N ILE A 131 -7.95 -1.84 -9.01
CA ILE A 131 -9.40 -1.68 -9.12
C ILE A 131 -9.91 -0.56 -8.21
N VAL A 132 -9.39 -0.45 -6.98
CA VAL A 132 -9.73 0.63 -6.06
C VAL A 132 -9.33 1.98 -6.67
N ASN A 133 -8.09 2.11 -7.15
CA ASN A 133 -7.60 3.35 -7.75
C ASN A 133 -8.43 3.76 -8.97
N GLU A 134 -8.74 2.82 -9.87
CA GLU A 134 -9.59 3.06 -11.03
C GLU A 134 -10.99 3.54 -10.61
N SER A 135 -11.64 2.83 -9.68
CA SER A 135 -12.96 3.21 -9.18
C SER A 135 -12.97 4.59 -8.50
N VAL A 136 -11.93 4.89 -7.73
CA VAL A 136 -11.75 6.20 -7.09
C VAL A 136 -11.54 7.29 -8.12
N GLN A 137 -10.72 7.07 -9.16
CA GLN A 137 -10.52 8.03 -10.25
C GLN A 137 -11.80 8.34 -11.01
N GLN A 138 -12.68 7.35 -11.16
CA GLN A 138 -13.97 7.49 -11.86
C GLN A 138 -15.06 8.11 -10.99
N SER A 139 -14.80 8.36 -9.70
CA SER A 139 -15.79 8.98 -8.80
C SER A 139 -16.22 10.35 -9.29
N THR A 140 -17.52 10.61 -9.21
CA THR A 140 -18.17 11.82 -9.74
C THR A 140 -18.85 12.67 -8.69
N SER A 141 -19.20 12.11 -7.53
CA SER A 141 -19.95 12.82 -6.49
C SER A 141 -19.29 12.78 -5.12
N GLU A 142 -18.97 11.61 -4.61
CA GLU A 142 -18.46 11.48 -3.24
C GLU A 142 -17.56 10.27 -3.04
N LEU A 143 -16.53 10.46 -2.24
CA LEU A 143 -15.61 9.42 -1.82
C LEU A 143 -15.52 9.38 -0.29
N PHE A 144 -15.98 8.29 0.31
CA PHE A 144 -15.87 8.06 1.75
C PHE A 144 -14.84 6.98 2.05
N THR A 145 -13.91 7.27 2.91
CA THR A 145 -12.88 6.30 3.30
C THR A 145 -12.73 6.18 4.80
N ALA A 146 -12.64 4.96 5.29
CA ALA A 146 -12.32 4.63 6.67
C ALA A 146 -10.98 3.90 6.74
N GLN A 147 -10.01 4.46 7.45
CA GLN A 147 -8.62 4.04 7.47
C GLN A 147 -8.18 3.65 8.89
N PRO A 148 -8.38 2.39 9.31
CA PRO A 148 -7.89 1.89 10.59
C PRO A 148 -6.38 1.69 10.58
N GLY A 149 -5.77 1.68 11.77
CA GLY A 149 -4.39 1.27 11.93
C GLY A 149 -3.36 2.40 12.02
N GLY A 150 -3.77 3.59 12.43
CA GLY A 150 -2.85 4.71 12.64
C GLY A 150 -2.46 5.45 11.36
N GLY A 151 -1.21 5.93 11.29
CA GLY A 151 -0.69 6.64 10.12
C GLY A 151 -0.48 5.75 8.90
N ARG A 152 -0.40 6.36 7.73
CA ARG A 152 -0.14 5.66 6.46
C ARG A 152 1.31 5.80 6.03
N PRO A 153 1.90 4.78 5.37
CA PRO A 153 3.24 4.89 4.81
C PRO A 153 3.36 6.10 3.87
N LYS A 154 4.46 6.84 3.97
CA LYS A 154 4.72 8.03 3.16
C LYS A 154 4.55 7.78 1.66
N ALA A 155 5.11 6.67 1.15
CA ALA A 155 4.98 6.29 -0.26
C ALA A 155 3.51 6.12 -0.69
N THR A 156 2.66 5.56 0.17
CA THR A 156 1.23 5.43 -0.12
C THR A 156 0.54 6.80 -0.15
N LEU A 157 0.90 7.70 0.77
CA LEU A 157 0.34 9.06 0.80
C LEU A 157 0.74 9.86 -0.43
N GLU A 158 1.99 9.73 -0.89
CA GLU A 158 2.47 10.36 -2.12
C GLU A 158 1.70 9.87 -3.36
N GLN A 159 1.44 8.56 -3.45
CA GLN A 159 0.67 7.99 -4.57
C GLN A 159 -0.77 8.52 -4.64
N ILE A 160 -1.45 8.66 -3.49
CA ILE A 160 -2.85 9.09 -3.46
C ILE A 160 -3.01 10.61 -3.45
N ARG A 161 -1.95 11.38 -3.20
CA ARG A 161 -1.97 12.84 -3.09
C ARG A 161 -2.53 13.50 -4.33
N GLN A 162 -1.94 13.21 -5.48
CA GLN A 162 -2.38 13.77 -6.76
C GLN A 162 -3.81 13.34 -7.08
N GLN A 163 -4.13 12.07 -6.93
CA GLN A 163 -5.46 11.53 -7.17
C GLN A 163 -6.53 12.22 -6.30
N THR A 164 -6.25 12.42 -5.01
CA THR A 164 -7.18 13.11 -4.11
C THR A 164 -7.36 14.57 -4.49
N ALA A 165 -6.28 15.28 -4.87
CA ALA A 165 -6.35 16.66 -5.32
C ALA A 165 -7.19 16.79 -6.60
N GLU A 166 -7.02 15.89 -7.57
CA GLU A 166 -7.82 15.85 -8.82
C GLU A 166 -9.32 15.59 -8.55
N LEU A 167 -9.65 14.76 -7.55
CA LEU A 167 -11.03 14.54 -7.13
C LEU A 167 -11.65 15.82 -6.57
N LEU A 168 -10.94 16.50 -5.69
CA LEU A 168 -11.38 17.76 -5.07
C LEU A 168 -11.56 18.86 -6.10
N ASP A 169 -10.64 18.97 -7.08
CA ASP A 169 -10.73 19.93 -8.19
C ASP A 169 -11.97 19.69 -9.06
N ARG A 170 -12.39 18.43 -9.23
CA ARG A 170 -13.63 18.06 -9.91
C ARG A 170 -14.90 18.27 -9.06
N GLY A 171 -14.77 18.72 -7.81
CA GLY A 171 -15.88 18.95 -6.90
C GLY A 171 -16.41 17.69 -6.22
N VAL A 172 -15.66 16.58 -6.23
CA VAL A 172 -16.03 15.36 -5.51
C VAL A 172 -15.89 15.60 -4.02
N GLU A 173 -16.91 15.26 -3.25
CA GLU A 173 -16.88 15.35 -1.79
C GLU A 173 -16.00 14.22 -1.22
N VAL A 174 -14.84 14.57 -0.65
CA VAL A 174 -13.92 13.60 -0.05
C VAL A 174 -13.99 13.66 1.46
N ARG A 175 -14.45 12.56 2.10
CA ARG A 175 -14.50 12.40 3.56
C ARG A 175 -13.64 11.23 4.00
N THR A 176 -12.73 11.47 4.92
CA THR A 176 -11.84 10.43 5.46
C THR A 176 -11.94 10.34 6.98
N LEU A 177 -12.18 9.13 7.47
CA LEU A 177 -12.05 8.76 8.87
C LEU A 177 -10.69 8.12 9.11
N TYR A 178 -9.91 8.67 10.03
CA TYR A 178 -8.69 8.07 10.55
C TYR A 178 -8.89 7.62 12.00
N GLN A 179 -8.07 6.69 12.44
CA GLN A 179 -7.96 6.38 13.86
C GLN A 179 -7.19 7.51 14.57
N HIS A 180 -7.52 7.82 15.83
CA HIS A 180 -6.85 8.91 16.58
C HIS A 180 -5.33 8.80 16.61
N THR A 181 -4.79 7.58 16.55
CA THR A 181 -3.36 7.32 16.50
C THR A 181 -2.67 7.89 15.27
N ALA A 182 -3.40 8.17 14.17
CA ALA A 182 -2.87 8.80 12.96
C ALA A 182 -2.33 10.22 13.21
N TRP A 183 -2.78 10.88 14.28
CA TRP A 183 -2.27 12.19 14.68
C TRP A 183 -0.79 12.20 15.07
N HIS A 184 -0.26 11.05 15.49
CA HIS A 184 1.14 10.93 15.88
C HIS A 184 2.07 10.70 14.69
N ASP A 185 1.51 10.44 13.50
CA ASP A 185 2.25 10.20 12.28
C ASP A 185 2.47 11.50 11.48
N GLY A 186 3.73 11.92 11.38
CA GLY A 186 4.12 13.17 10.70
C GLY A 186 3.65 13.23 9.25
N PRO A 187 3.99 12.23 8.41
CA PRO A 187 3.57 12.18 7.01
C PRO A 187 2.05 12.27 6.82
N THR A 188 1.27 11.57 7.67
CA THR A 188 -0.20 11.62 7.60
C THR A 188 -0.72 13.00 7.95
N ARG A 189 -0.15 13.69 8.94
CA ARG A 189 -0.55 15.06 9.29
C ARG A 189 -0.29 16.05 8.15
N GLU A 190 0.88 15.96 7.52
CA GLU A 190 1.23 16.80 6.36
C GLU A 190 0.22 16.60 5.23
N TYR A 191 -0.06 15.35 4.88
CA TYR A 191 -1.05 14.99 3.87
C TYR A 191 -2.45 15.54 4.22
N VAL A 192 -2.91 15.33 5.45
CA VAL A 192 -4.24 15.78 5.88
C VAL A 192 -4.33 17.30 5.86
N THR A 193 -3.30 18.02 6.31
CA THR A 193 -3.27 19.49 6.28
C THR A 193 -3.42 20.00 4.85
N GLU A 194 -2.67 19.41 3.91
CA GLU A 194 -2.74 19.79 2.51
C GLU A 194 -4.10 19.47 1.88
N MET A 195 -4.60 18.23 2.04
CA MET A 195 -5.89 17.85 1.47
C MET A 195 -7.07 18.63 2.07
N THR A 196 -7.00 18.97 3.34
CA THR A 196 -8.02 19.80 4.01
C THR A 196 -8.00 21.23 3.47
N SER A 197 -6.82 21.78 3.13
CA SER A 197 -6.72 23.09 2.49
C SER A 197 -7.34 23.13 1.08
N LEU A 198 -7.40 21.97 0.41
CA LEU A 198 -8.05 21.78 -0.88
C LEU A 198 -9.56 21.43 -0.78
N GLY A 199 -10.10 21.30 0.44
CA GLY A 199 -11.52 21.04 0.67
C GLY A 199 -11.89 19.64 1.15
N ALA A 200 -10.93 18.72 1.34
CA ALA A 200 -11.22 17.42 1.94
C ALA A 200 -11.66 17.57 3.40
N GLN A 201 -12.59 16.74 3.81
CA GLN A 201 -13.01 16.65 5.20
C GLN A 201 -12.37 15.43 5.86
N VAL A 202 -11.64 15.65 6.95
CA VAL A 202 -10.94 14.59 7.67
C VAL A 202 -11.30 14.63 9.14
N ARG A 203 -11.73 13.48 9.67
CA ARG A 203 -12.07 13.31 11.08
C ARG A 203 -11.37 12.09 11.67
N THR A 204 -11.36 11.99 12.98
CA THR A 204 -10.75 10.88 13.71
C THR A 204 -11.71 10.23 14.70
N LEU A 205 -11.54 8.91 14.88
CA LEU A 205 -12.24 8.10 15.87
C LEU A 205 -11.26 7.37 16.78
N ASP A 206 -11.67 7.10 18.01
CA ASP A 206 -10.96 6.29 19.00
C ASP A 206 -11.09 4.78 18.72
N GLU A 207 -12.32 4.31 18.54
CA GLU A 207 -12.62 2.96 18.11
C GLU A 207 -12.94 2.92 16.63
N PHE A 208 -12.42 1.90 15.96
CA PHE A 208 -12.52 1.80 14.50
C PHE A 208 -13.06 0.44 14.07
N PHE A 209 -13.95 0.45 13.09
CA PHE A 209 -14.30 -0.72 12.31
C PHE A 209 -13.20 -1.00 11.25
N ASP A 210 -13.33 -2.02 10.44
CA ASP A 210 -12.32 -2.34 9.44
C ASP A 210 -12.27 -1.29 8.31
N ARG A 211 -11.31 -1.42 7.41
CA ARG A 211 -11.18 -0.53 6.25
C ARG A 211 -12.44 -0.56 5.41
N LEU A 212 -12.90 0.62 5.01
CA LEU A 212 -14.04 0.78 4.15
C LEU A 212 -13.75 1.90 3.15
N ILE A 213 -14.06 1.67 1.89
CA ILE A 213 -14.05 2.70 0.85
C ILE A 213 -15.41 2.64 0.17
N ILE A 214 -16.10 3.77 0.07
CA ILE A 214 -17.39 3.90 -0.62
C ILE A 214 -17.22 4.94 -1.71
N VAL A 215 -17.62 4.59 -2.93
CA VAL A 215 -17.56 5.44 -4.11
C VAL A 215 -18.98 5.71 -4.59
N ASP A 216 -19.35 6.99 -4.65
CA ASP A 216 -20.62 7.51 -5.20
C ASP A 216 -21.88 6.79 -4.64
N ARG A 217 -21.83 6.29 -3.41
CA ARG A 217 -22.88 5.44 -2.78
C ARG A 217 -23.38 4.28 -3.64
N SER A 218 -22.63 3.92 -4.65
CA SER A 218 -22.94 2.86 -5.62
C SER A 218 -22.06 1.63 -5.47
N MET A 219 -20.89 1.79 -4.88
CA MET A 219 -19.89 0.74 -4.71
C MET A 219 -19.15 0.87 -3.38
N ALA A 220 -18.90 -0.27 -2.73
CA ALA A 220 -18.09 -0.31 -1.53
C ALA A 220 -17.00 -1.39 -1.62
N PHE A 221 -15.87 -1.14 -0.98
CA PHE A 221 -14.74 -2.07 -0.85
C PHE A 221 -14.50 -2.34 0.64
N VAL A 222 -14.45 -3.63 0.99
CA VAL A 222 -14.11 -4.09 2.34
C VAL A 222 -13.05 -5.18 2.26
N PRO A 223 -12.11 -5.29 3.22
CA PRO A 223 -11.18 -6.40 3.26
C PRO A 223 -11.93 -7.70 3.55
N ALA A 224 -11.54 -8.79 2.90
CA ALA A 224 -12.10 -10.12 3.11
C ALA A 224 -11.29 -10.96 4.10
N ASP A 225 -10.06 -10.52 4.41
CA ASP A 225 -9.16 -11.18 5.36
C ASP A 225 -8.38 -10.16 6.21
N THR A 226 -7.73 -10.68 7.24
CA THR A 226 -6.92 -9.87 8.16
C THR A 226 -5.60 -9.39 7.56
N GLU A 227 -5.07 -10.11 6.58
CA GLU A 227 -3.82 -9.80 5.88
C GLU A 227 -3.99 -8.76 4.76
N ARG A 228 -5.27 -8.48 4.42
CA ARG A 228 -5.65 -7.55 3.34
C ARG A 228 -5.09 -7.96 1.98
N ASP A 229 -4.98 -9.28 1.77
CA ASP A 229 -4.64 -9.86 0.48
C ASP A 229 -5.87 -10.22 -0.34
N GLN A 230 -7.05 -10.17 0.29
CA GLN A 230 -8.34 -10.32 -0.34
C GLN A 230 -9.25 -9.13 0.02
N ALA A 231 -10.06 -8.72 -0.95
CA ALA A 231 -11.08 -7.69 -0.78
C ALA A 231 -12.40 -8.14 -1.43
N VAL A 232 -13.48 -7.56 -0.94
CA VAL A 232 -14.81 -7.72 -1.53
C VAL A 232 -15.26 -6.38 -2.11
N ILE A 233 -15.65 -6.40 -3.37
CA ILE A 233 -16.39 -5.31 -4.02
C ILE A 233 -17.87 -5.59 -3.83
N ILE A 234 -18.60 -4.61 -3.34
CA ILE A 234 -20.03 -4.68 -3.09
C ILE A 234 -20.71 -3.61 -3.94
N ARG A 235 -21.63 -4.06 -4.81
CA ARG A 235 -22.48 -3.21 -5.65
C ARG A 235 -23.97 -3.41 -5.34
N GLU A 236 -24.27 -4.26 -4.36
CA GLU A 236 -25.64 -4.48 -3.91
C GLU A 236 -26.17 -3.21 -3.21
N PRO A 237 -27.20 -2.52 -3.76
CA PRO A 237 -27.62 -1.21 -3.27
C PRO A 237 -28.02 -1.22 -1.79
N ALA A 238 -28.67 -2.28 -1.31
CA ALA A 238 -29.08 -2.39 0.08
C ALA A 238 -27.88 -2.46 1.03
N VAL A 239 -26.83 -3.21 0.63
CA VAL A 239 -25.61 -3.37 1.43
C VAL A 239 -24.77 -2.09 1.39
N VAL A 240 -24.61 -1.46 0.22
CA VAL A 240 -23.88 -0.19 0.07
C VAL A 240 -24.55 0.90 0.91
N ARG A 241 -25.89 0.99 0.88
CA ARG A 241 -26.64 1.93 1.73
C ARG A 241 -26.38 1.66 3.21
N PHE A 242 -26.44 0.41 3.66
CA PHE A 242 -26.16 0.06 5.05
C PHE A 242 -24.72 0.45 5.46
N LEU A 243 -23.73 0.17 4.63
CA LEU A 243 -22.33 0.56 4.88
C LEU A 243 -22.16 2.09 4.92
N THR A 244 -22.89 2.80 4.07
CA THR A 244 -22.92 4.27 4.07
C THR A 244 -23.51 4.81 5.37
N GLU A 245 -24.62 4.24 5.85
CA GLU A 245 -25.21 4.61 7.14
C GLU A 245 -24.27 4.31 8.33
N VAL A 246 -23.52 3.21 8.27
CA VAL A 246 -22.49 2.89 9.26
C VAL A 246 -21.39 3.94 9.24
N PHE A 247 -20.92 4.33 8.04
CA PHE A 247 -19.92 5.39 7.89
C PHE A 247 -20.43 6.72 8.45
N GLU A 248 -21.64 7.15 8.07
CA GLU A 248 -22.25 8.42 8.49
C GLU A 248 -22.44 8.49 10.00
N ARG A 249 -22.91 7.42 10.65
CA ARG A 249 -23.03 7.36 12.13
C ARG A 249 -21.66 7.56 12.81
N ASN A 250 -20.62 6.94 12.28
CA ASN A 250 -19.27 7.11 12.79
C ASN A 250 -18.73 8.50 12.48
N TRP A 251 -19.07 9.06 11.33
CA TRP A 251 -18.70 10.42 10.95
C TRP A 251 -19.27 11.47 11.92
N GLN A 252 -20.51 11.32 12.36
CA GLN A 252 -21.14 12.22 13.34
C GLN A 252 -20.45 12.17 14.71
N ARG A 253 -19.93 11.02 15.10
CA ARG A 253 -19.22 10.82 16.37
C ARG A 253 -17.74 11.24 16.30
N ALA A 254 -17.20 11.32 15.10
CA ALA A 254 -15.79 11.60 14.86
C ALA A 254 -15.45 13.07 15.12
N LYS A 255 -14.26 13.31 15.66
CA LYS A 255 -13.71 14.65 15.89
C LYS A 255 -12.92 15.13 14.67
N PRO A 256 -12.97 16.44 14.33
CA PRO A 256 -12.11 16.98 13.26
C PRO A 256 -10.65 16.59 13.45
N PHE A 257 -9.96 16.29 12.35
CA PHE A 257 -8.52 16.08 12.38
C PHE A 257 -7.83 17.44 12.50
N GLN A 258 -7.47 17.85 13.72
CA GLN A 258 -6.87 19.16 13.95
C GLN A 258 -5.35 19.05 14.02
N GLY A 259 -4.65 19.83 13.22
CA GLY A 259 -3.19 19.78 13.08
C GLY A 259 -2.40 20.45 14.21
N SER A 260 -3.02 21.18 15.14
CA SER A 260 -2.33 21.86 16.23
C SER A 260 -2.58 21.20 17.59
N ARG A 261 -1.52 20.82 18.25
CA ARG A 261 -1.55 20.30 19.62
C ARG A 261 -1.85 21.44 20.59
N THR A 262 -3.00 21.41 21.24
CA THR A 262 -3.07 22.01 22.58
C THR A 262 -2.60 20.95 23.61
N PRO A 263 -1.87 21.35 24.67
CA PRO A 263 -1.43 20.42 25.72
C PRO A 263 -2.60 19.62 26.34
N ASN A 264 -3.78 20.20 26.33
CA ASN A 264 -5.00 19.61 26.89
C ASN A 264 -5.56 18.46 26.01
N GLU A 265 -5.47 18.57 24.68
CA GLU A 265 -5.92 17.54 23.74
C GLU A 265 -5.00 16.33 23.72
N SER A 266 -3.69 16.55 23.88
CA SER A 266 -2.71 15.47 24.02
C SER A 266 -2.96 14.60 25.25
N SER A 267 -3.38 15.20 26.37
CA SER A 267 -3.76 14.50 27.60
C SER A 267 -5.09 13.75 27.44
N HIS A 268 -6.04 14.32 26.73
CA HIS A 268 -7.35 13.70 26.47
C HIS A 268 -7.24 12.48 25.56
N ILE A 269 -6.45 12.55 24.48
CA ILE A 269 -6.19 11.40 23.59
C ILE A 269 -5.48 10.29 24.35
N SER A 270 -4.52 10.63 25.20
CA SER A 270 -3.83 9.67 26.07
C SER A 270 -4.81 8.99 27.06
N ALA A 271 -5.80 9.72 27.57
CA ALA A 271 -6.83 9.19 28.46
C ALA A 271 -7.79 8.25 27.71
N VAL A 272 -8.27 8.64 26.55
CA VAL A 272 -9.15 7.81 25.70
C VAL A 272 -8.44 6.52 25.25
N LEU A 273 -7.19 6.63 24.83
CA LEU A 273 -6.39 5.46 24.46
C LEU A 273 -6.19 4.51 25.65
N ARG A 274 -5.94 5.06 26.84
CA ARG A 274 -5.83 4.30 28.09
C ARG A 274 -7.14 3.56 28.40
N GLU A 275 -8.26 4.24 28.31
CA GLU A 275 -9.58 3.64 28.55
C GLU A 275 -9.90 2.51 27.56
N THR A 276 -9.58 2.70 26.28
CA THR A 276 -9.75 1.68 25.25
C THR A 276 -8.87 0.46 25.51
N ILE A 277 -7.59 0.65 25.91
CA ILE A 277 -6.70 -0.45 26.31
C ILE A 277 -7.29 -1.21 27.52
N ILE A 278 -7.77 -0.49 28.52
CA ILE A 278 -8.38 -1.10 29.72
C ILE A 278 -9.60 -1.94 29.34
N ARG A 279 -10.49 -1.41 28.51
CA ARG A 279 -11.69 -2.13 28.04
C ARG A 279 -11.34 -3.40 27.28
N CYS A 280 -10.38 -3.36 26.36
CA CYS A 280 -9.89 -4.53 25.64
C CYS A 280 -9.24 -5.57 26.57
N LEU A 281 -8.49 -5.12 27.59
CA LEU A 281 -7.88 -6.00 28.61
C LEU A 281 -8.95 -6.72 29.44
N ILE A 282 -10.01 -6.01 29.84
CA ILE A 282 -11.15 -6.59 30.59
C ILE A 282 -11.91 -7.59 29.72
N HIS A 283 -12.04 -7.32 28.40
CA HIS A 283 -12.67 -8.24 27.46
C HIS A 283 -11.84 -9.51 27.20
N GLY A 284 -10.57 -9.53 27.61
CA GLY A 284 -9.69 -10.69 27.44
C GLY A 284 -8.92 -10.72 26.11
N ASP A 285 -8.93 -9.64 25.36
CA ASP A 285 -8.22 -9.54 24.07
C ASP A 285 -6.70 -9.75 24.25
N SER A 286 -6.06 -10.40 23.28
CA SER A 286 -4.61 -10.56 23.26
C SER A 286 -3.90 -9.24 22.95
N ASP A 287 -2.63 -9.10 23.38
CA ASP A 287 -1.86 -7.88 23.15
C ASP A 287 -1.75 -7.50 21.67
N ASN A 288 -1.62 -8.49 20.79
CA ASN A 288 -1.60 -8.28 19.35
C ASN A 288 -2.98 -7.81 18.82
N ALA A 289 -4.06 -8.38 19.33
CA ALA A 289 -5.42 -7.97 18.96
C ALA A 289 -5.70 -6.53 19.42
N ILE A 290 -5.29 -6.19 20.65
CA ILE A 290 -5.42 -4.84 21.19
C ILE A 290 -4.61 -3.84 20.35
N ALA A 291 -3.33 -4.13 20.14
CA ALA A 291 -2.46 -3.26 19.34
C ALA A 291 -3.06 -2.99 17.94
N LYS A 292 -3.55 -4.05 17.27
CA LYS A 292 -4.23 -3.94 15.97
C LYS A 292 -5.50 -3.09 16.06
N ARG A 293 -6.35 -3.33 17.08
CA ARG A 293 -7.62 -2.63 17.27
C ARG A 293 -7.44 -1.13 17.53
N ILE A 294 -6.40 -0.74 18.30
CA ILE A 294 -6.09 0.65 18.60
C ILE A 294 -5.16 1.32 17.58
N GLY A 295 -4.69 0.56 16.55
CA GLY A 295 -3.84 1.08 15.49
C GLY A 295 -2.42 1.42 15.91
N LEU A 296 -1.89 0.74 16.91
CA LEU A 296 -0.51 0.87 17.35
C LEU A 296 0.34 -0.33 16.90
N SER A 297 1.65 -0.08 16.73
CA SER A 297 2.60 -1.20 16.64
C SER A 297 2.65 -1.93 17.98
N THR A 298 2.99 -3.22 17.97
CA THR A 298 3.15 -4.02 19.18
C THR A 298 4.13 -3.37 20.19
N ARG A 299 5.18 -2.72 19.66
CA ARG A 299 6.16 -1.98 20.49
C ARG A 299 5.55 -0.74 21.13
N ALA A 300 4.79 0.04 20.41
CA ALA A 300 4.11 1.23 20.94
C ALA A 300 3.05 0.83 21.98
N TYR A 301 2.27 -0.21 21.70
CA TYR A 301 1.32 -0.77 22.66
C TYR A 301 2.02 -1.23 23.94
N ALA A 302 3.13 -1.98 23.84
CA ALA A 302 3.91 -2.42 25.01
C ALA A 302 4.37 -1.24 25.88
N THR A 303 4.75 -0.11 25.30
CA THR A 303 5.09 1.12 26.00
C THR A 303 3.90 1.69 26.78
N HIS A 304 2.72 1.74 26.15
CA HIS A 304 1.50 2.20 26.82
C HIS A 304 1.06 1.25 27.93
N LEU A 305 1.18 -0.07 27.72
CA LEU A 305 0.88 -1.06 28.75
C LEU A 305 1.84 -0.98 29.93
N ALA A 306 3.14 -0.76 29.67
CA ALA A 306 4.13 -0.58 30.74
C ALA A 306 3.82 0.68 31.57
N LYS A 307 3.45 1.78 30.93
CA LYS A 307 3.02 3.00 31.62
C LYS A 307 1.77 2.75 32.47
N LEU A 308 0.77 2.06 31.93
CA LEU A 308 -0.46 1.72 32.65
C LEU A 308 -0.17 0.83 33.87
N LYS A 309 0.75 -0.14 33.75
CA LYS A 309 1.21 -0.97 34.86
C LYS A 309 1.91 -0.13 35.93
N ALA A 310 2.79 0.79 35.54
CA ALA A 310 3.49 1.67 36.46
C ALA A 310 2.52 2.59 37.23
N ASP A 311 1.57 3.19 36.53
CA ASP A 311 0.55 4.08 37.12
C ASP A 311 -0.31 3.35 38.17
N LEU A 312 -0.60 2.06 37.94
CA LEU A 312 -1.41 1.23 38.84
C LEU A 312 -0.57 0.38 39.78
N LYS A 313 0.75 0.55 39.82
CA LYS A 313 1.70 -0.22 40.63
C LYS A 313 1.51 -1.74 40.47
N ALA A 314 1.33 -2.19 39.22
CA ALA A 314 1.15 -3.58 38.85
C ALA A 314 2.39 -4.11 38.12
N GLU A 315 2.98 -5.21 38.59
CA GLU A 315 4.16 -5.82 37.95
C GLU A 315 3.76 -6.83 36.87
N SER A 316 2.62 -7.49 37.03
CA SER A 316 2.11 -8.50 36.09
C SER A 316 0.78 -8.08 35.47
N ARG A 317 0.40 -8.76 34.37
CA ARG A 317 -0.93 -8.58 33.75
C ARG A 317 -2.07 -8.96 34.70
N PHE A 318 -1.84 -10.00 35.51
CA PHE A 318 -2.81 -10.42 36.52
C PHE A 318 -3.04 -9.34 37.58
N GLN A 319 -1.95 -8.77 38.14
CA GLN A 319 -2.03 -7.68 39.11
C GLN A 319 -2.71 -6.46 38.51
N LEU A 320 -2.42 -6.13 37.21
CA LEU A 320 -3.08 -5.05 36.52
C LEU A 320 -4.60 -5.30 36.45
N GLY A 321 -5.05 -6.48 36.03
CA GLY A 321 -6.47 -6.83 35.99
C GLY A 321 -7.12 -6.76 37.37
N TYR A 322 -6.45 -7.24 38.41
CA TYR A 322 -6.94 -7.17 39.79
C TYR A 322 -7.10 -5.69 40.27
N ARG A 323 -6.12 -4.83 40.00
CA ARG A 323 -6.19 -3.41 40.34
C ARG A 323 -7.31 -2.68 39.58
N LEU A 324 -7.47 -2.98 38.31
CA LEU A 324 -8.56 -2.42 37.49
C LEU A 324 -9.92 -2.87 38.02
N GLY A 325 -10.06 -4.13 38.43
CA GLY A 325 -11.29 -4.67 39.04
C GLY A 325 -11.61 -3.96 40.38
N GLN A 326 -10.59 -3.70 41.20
CA GLN A 326 -10.79 -2.94 42.46
C GLN A 326 -11.27 -1.51 42.19
N LEU A 327 -10.73 -0.82 41.16
CA LEU A 327 -11.15 0.51 40.80
C LEU A 327 -12.58 0.56 40.23
N ALA A 328 -12.97 -0.47 39.47
CA ALA A 328 -14.30 -0.60 38.92
C ALA A 328 -15.35 -0.99 40.01
N GLY A 329 -14.94 -1.75 41.03
CA GLY A 329 -15.79 -2.13 42.17
C GLY A 329 -15.92 -1.06 43.25
N ALA A 330 -15.12 0.00 43.19
CA ALA A 330 -15.19 1.17 44.07
C ALA A 330 -16.14 2.26 43.56
N GLY A 331 -17.14 1.89 42.73
CA GLY A 331 -18.27 2.78 42.39
C GLY A 331 -19.02 3.18 43.68
N PRO A 332 -19.78 4.30 43.69
CA PRO A 332 -20.34 4.89 44.90
C PRO A 332 -21.15 3.84 45.68
N THR A 333 -20.71 3.60 46.90
CA THR A 333 -21.47 2.81 47.89
C THR A 333 -22.86 3.38 47.98
N PRO A 334 -23.98 2.58 47.80
CA PRO A 334 -25.30 3.08 48.08
C PRO A 334 -25.32 3.50 49.57
N GLU A 335 -25.64 4.76 49.78
CA GLU A 335 -25.87 5.31 51.13
C GLU A 335 -26.82 4.37 51.88
N ALA A 336 -26.33 3.88 53.03
CA ALA A 336 -27.13 3.10 53.93
C ALA A 336 -28.36 3.96 54.36
N GLY A 337 -29.50 3.62 53.80
CA GLY A 337 -30.78 4.25 54.14
C GLY A 337 -30.97 4.18 55.64
N GLU A 338 -31.13 5.31 56.28
CA GLU A 338 -31.59 5.48 57.62
C GLU A 338 -32.87 4.65 57.86
N THR A 339 -32.75 3.65 58.67
CA THR A 339 -33.91 2.98 59.26
C THR A 339 -34.58 3.96 60.22
N ALA A 340 -35.52 4.75 59.73
CA ALA A 340 -36.48 5.48 60.58
C ALA A 340 -37.29 4.46 61.39
N GLY A 341 -37.10 4.47 62.70
CA GLY A 341 -37.91 3.73 63.64
C GLY A 341 -39.36 4.21 63.62
N VAL A 342 -40.26 3.25 63.56
CA VAL A 342 -41.69 3.45 63.88
C VAL A 342 -41.96 2.78 65.20
N LYS A 343 -42.43 3.60 66.14
CA LYS A 343 -43.10 3.18 67.34
C LYS A 343 -44.43 2.49 67.00
#